data_333ea5f7732d7a1c899f02622c9aac89
#
_entry.id   333ea5f7732d7a1c899f02622c9aac89
#
_cell.length_a   1.000
_cell.length_b   1.000
_cell.length_c   1.000
_cell.angle_alpha   90.00
_cell.angle_beta   90.00
_cell.angle_gamma   90.00
#
_symmetry.space_group_name_H-M   'P 1'
#
loop_
_entity.id
_entity.type
_entity.pdbx_description
1 polymer ?
#
loop_
_entity_poly.entity_id
_entity_poly.type
_entity_poly.pdbx_seq_one_letter_code
_entity_poly.pdbx_strand_id
1 'polypeptide(L)'
;MHRTIVFAASLGLAAFSANSQDNARNLAAACAICHGTEGRVVTKDVIPLAGLPREHIATQMRAFRDGKRPATVMHQIAKGYSDSQIDAMAAWFAAQKR
;
A
#
# COMPACT_ATOMS: atom_id res chain seq x y z
N MET A 1 15.49 9.43 -59.89
CA MET A 1 15.25 8.37 -58.89
C MET A 1 15.13 9.03 -57.51
N HIS A 2 13.92 9.20 -57.06
CA HIS A 2 13.66 9.77 -55.75
C HIS A 2 13.57 8.64 -54.74
N ARG A 3 14.55 8.55 -53.83
CA ARG A 3 14.50 7.66 -52.68
C ARG A 3 13.68 8.35 -51.60
N THR A 4 12.46 7.93 -51.43
CA THR A 4 11.62 8.37 -50.34
C THR A 4 12.10 7.62 -49.09
N ILE A 5 12.77 8.33 -48.15
CA ILE A 5 13.11 7.79 -46.85
C ILE A 5 11.88 7.95 -45.98
N VAL A 6 11.20 6.83 -45.72
CA VAL A 6 10.09 6.81 -44.77
C VAL A 6 10.72 6.69 -43.40
N PHE A 7 10.73 7.77 -42.63
CA PHE A 7 11.00 7.71 -41.21
C PHE A 7 9.77 7.13 -40.51
N ALA A 8 9.83 5.86 -40.17
CA ALA A 8 8.86 5.29 -39.22
C ALA A 8 9.20 5.85 -37.85
N ALA A 9 8.45 6.87 -37.40
CA ALA A 9 8.46 7.29 -36.02
C ALA A 9 7.76 6.21 -35.23
N SER A 10 8.53 5.31 -34.62
CA SER A 10 8.02 4.44 -33.57
C SER A 10 7.75 5.30 -32.34
N LEU A 11 6.48 5.69 -32.15
CA LEU A 11 6.02 6.19 -30.85
C LEU A 11 6.16 5.02 -29.88
N GLY A 12 7.24 5.02 -29.12
CA GLY A 12 7.33 4.18 -27.93
C GLY A 12 6.24 4.63 -26.96
N LEU A 13 5.18 3.84 -26.80
CA LEU A 13 4.32 3.97 -25.65
C LEU A 13 5.22 3.69 -24.43
N ALA A 14 5.66 4.76 -23.76
CA ALA A 14 6.13 4.64 -22.41
C ALA A 14 4.93 4.16 -21.60
N ALA A 15 4.85 2.86 -21.32
CA ALA A 15 3.94 2.34 -20.33
C ALA A 15 4.34 2.98 -19.01
N PHE A 16 3.56 3.94 -18.54
CA PHE A 16 3.59 4.39 -17.17
C PHE A 16 3.12 3.22 -16.32
N SER A 17 4.04 2.34 -15.96
CA SER A 17 3.80 1.42 -14.85
C SER A 17 3.60 2.31 -13.64
N ALA A 18 2.36 2.42 -13.17
CA ALA A 18 2.11 3.02 -11.87
C ALA A 18 3.06 2.34 -10.90
N ASN A 19 4.01 3.09 -10.33
CA ASN A 19 4.96 2.54 -9.40
C ASN A 19 4.16 1.93 -8.26
N SER A 20 4.30 0.61 -8.03
CA SER A 20 3.57 -0.11 -6.99
C SER A 20 3.83 0.48 -5.59
N GLN A 21 5.01 1.09 -5.37
CA GLN A 21 5.33 1.78 -4.13
C GLN A 21 4.54 3.06 -3.95
N ASP A 22 4.35 3.86 -5.01
CA ASP A 22 3.55 5.09 -4.94
C ASP A 22 2.08 4.76 -4.66
N ASN A 23 1.55 3.70 -5.28
CA ASN A 23 0.21 3.23 -5.02
C ASN A 23 0.05 2.71 -3.58
N ALA A 24 1.00 1.94 -3.09
CA ALA A 24 1.01 1.45 -1.71
C ALA A 24 1.06 2.59 -0.69
N ARG A 25 1.89 3.61 -0.93
CA ARG A 25 1.97 4.81 -0.11
C ARG A 25 0.63 5.55 -0.07
N ASN A 26 -0.02 5.70 -1.20
CA ASN A 26 -1.33 6.36 -1.28
C ASN A 26 -2.40 5.56 -0.53
N LEU A 27 -2.41 4.25 -0.67
CA LEU A 27 -3.31 3.37 0.10
C LEU A 27 -3.07 3.48 1.61
N ALA A 28 -1.82 3.53 2.02
CA ALA A 28 -1.41 3.61 3.41
C ALA A 28 -1.66 4.99 4.05
N ALA A 29 -1.83 6.04 3.25
CA ALA A 29 -1.94 7.42 3.73
C ALA A 29 -3.10 7.62 4.72
N ALA A 30 -4.23 6.96 4.51
CA ALA A 30 -5.39 7.06 5.40
C ALA A 30 -5.10 6.47 6.81
N CYS A 31 -4.19 5.55 6.92
CA CYS A 31 -3.82 4.92 8.19
C CYS A 31 -3.10 5.88 9.14
N ALA A 32 -2.45 6.91 8.59
CA ALA A 32 -1.72 7.91 9.35
C ALA A 32 -2.59 8.70 10.33
N ILE A 33 -3.89 8.84 10.05
CA ILE A 33 -4.83 9.55 10.94
C ILE A 33 -4.81 8.96 12.35
N CYS A 34 -4.73 7.64 12.47
CA CYS A 34 -4.72 6.96 13.77
C CYS A 34 -3.34 6.36 14.10
N HIS A 35 -2.64 5.80 13.12
CA HIS A 35 -1.37 5.09 13.32
C HIS A 35 -0.13 5.99 13.19
N GLY A 36 -0.31 7.28 12.93
CA GLY A 36 0.78 8.24 12.80
C GLY A 36 1.45 8.24 11.44
N THR A 37 2.29 9.23 11.20
CA THR A 37 3.02 9.40 9.94
C THR A 37 3.86 8.17 9.66
N GLU A 38 3.66 7.57 8.48
CA GLU A 38 4.34 6.34 8.07
C GLU A 38 4.20 5.19 9.08
N GLY A 39 3.14 5.19 9.88
CA GLY A 39 2.88 4.18 10.91
C GLY A 39 3.67 4.38 12.21
N ARG A 40 4.28 5.53 12.40
CA ARG A 40 5.01 5.89 13.63
C ARG A 40 4.12 6.66 14.59
N VAL A 41 3.34 5.95 15.35
CA VAL A 41 2.46 6.53 16.36
C VAL A 41 3.21 6.78 17.67
N VAL A 42 2.85 7.86 18.37
CA VAL A 42 3.47 8.25 19.65
C VAL A 42 2.58 7.99 20.86
N THR A 43 1.39 7.44 20.67
CA THR A 43 0.46 7.10 21.74
C THR A 43 0.57 5.62 22.12
N LYS A 44 0.15 5.28 23.33
CA LYS A 44 0.14 3.88 23.82
C LYS A 44 -1.11 3.11 23.35
N ASP A 45 -2.14 3.82 22.89
CA ASP A 45 -3.45 3.22 22.61
C ASP A 45 -3.57 2.64 21.20
N VAL A 46 -2.63 2.97 20.31
CA VAL A 46 -2.62 2.54 18.93
C VAL A 46 -1.28 1.86 18.63
N ILE A 47 -1.37 0.72 17.95
CA ILE A 47 -0.18 -0.07 17.61
C ILE A 47 0.60 0.64 16.49
N PRO A 48 1.92 0.87 16.64
CA PRO A 48 2.76 1.35 15.55
C PRO A 48 2.87 0.28 14.46
N LEU A 49 2.82 0.72 13.21
CA LEU A 49 2.89 -0.16 12.04
C LEU A 49 4.29 -0.17 11.39
N ALA A 50 5.04 0.93 11.56
CA ALA A 50 6.36 1.07 10.94
C ALA A 50 7.30 -0.04 11.36
N GLY A 51 7.89 -0.72 10.38
CA GLY A 51 8.90 -1.75 10.63
C GLY A 51 8.37 -3.07 11.21
N LEU A 52 7.05 -3.25 11.32
CA LEU A 52 6.48 -4.55 11.63
C LEU A 52 6.71 -5.53 10.46
N PRO A 53 6.81 -6.82 10.71
CA PRO A 53 6.91 -7.81 9.63
C PRO A 53 5.70 -7.72 8.69
N ARG A 54 5.96 -7.73 7.39
CA ARG A 54 4.91 -7.66 6.36
C ARG A 54 3.81 -8.69 6.57
N GLU A 55 4.20 -9.92 6.80
CA GLU A 55 3.24 -11.04 7.01
C GLU A 55 2.38 -10.83 8.24
N HIS A 56 2.92 -10.23 9.30
CA HIS A 56 2.15 -9.92 10.48
C HIS A 56 1.06 -8.88 10.18
N ILE A 57 1.41 -7.79 9.51
CA ILE A 57 0.46 -6.74 9.15
C ILE A 57 -0.63 -7.30 8.23
N ALA A 58 -0.25 -8.04 7.20
CA ALA A 58 -1.20 -8.64 6.24
C ALA A 58 -2.15 -9.61 6.93
N THR A 59 -1.65 -10.49 7.78
CA THR A 59 -2.45 -11.46 8.52
C THR A 59 -3.45 -10.78 9.44
N GLN A 60 -3.02 -9.74 10.17
CA GLN A 60 -3.89 -9.01 11.07
C GLN A 60 -4.98 -8.24 10.33
N MET A 61 -4.64 -7.60 9.21
CA MET A 61 -5.62 -6.91 8.38
C MET A 61 -6.69 -7.84 7.83
N ARG A 62 -6.29 -9.03 7.36
CA ARG A 62 -7.25 -10.05 6.91
C ARG A 62 -8.13 -10.55 8.05
N ALA A 63 -7.55 -10.75 9.22
CA ALA A 63 -8.32 -11.18 10.39
C ALA A 63 -9.37 -10.14 10.81
N PHE A 64 -9.06 -8.85 10.75
CA PHE A 64 -10.03 -7.79 10.96
C PHE A 64 -11.12 -7.79 9.87
N ARG A 65 -10.72 -7.85 8.61
CA ARG A 65 -11.65 -7.85 7.47
C ARG A 65 -12.64 -9.02 7.55
N ASP A 66 -12.15 -10.19 7.90
CA ASP A 66 -12.93 -11.44 7.92
C ASP A 66 -13.65 -11.67 9.26
N GLY A 67 -13.59 -10.73 10.19
CA GLY A 67 -14.26 -10.79 11.48
C GLY A 67 -13.66 -11.80 12.47
N LYS A 68 -12.44 -12.26 12.24
CA LYS A 68 -11.76 -13.26 13.08
C LYS A 68 -11.01 -12.63 14.26
N ARG A 69 -10.80 -11.33 14.22
CA ARG A 69 -10.16 -10.58 15.29
C ARG A 69 -11.09 -9.46 15.77
N PRO A 70 -11.37 -9.35 17.08
CA PRO A 70 -12.15 -8.25 17.63
C PRO A 70 -11.40 -6.93 17.47
N ALA A 71 -12.14 -5.88 17.18
CA ALA A 71 -11.60 -4.53 17.07
C ALA A 71 -12.68 -3.48 17.33
N THR A 72 -12.27 -2.27 17.67
CA THR A 72 -13.18 -1.14 17.80
C THR A 72 -13.56 -0.58 16.44
N VAL A 73 -12.58 -0.36 15.54
CA VAL A 73 -12.80 0.23 14.21
C VAL A 73 -12.12 -0.53 13.07
N MET A 74 -11.02 -1.25 13.35
CA MET A 74 -10.22 -1.86 12.30
C MET A 74 -11.00 -2.88 11.46
N HIS A 75 -11.97 -3.57 12.01
CA HIS A 75 -12.84 -4.49 11.27
C HIS A 75 -13.65 -3.76 10.17
N GLN A 76 -14.07 -2.54 10.40
CA GLN A 76 -14.78 -1.74 9.40
C GLN A 76 -13.81 -1.17 8.36
N ILE A 77 -12.66 -0.67 8.79
CA ILE A 77 -11.65 -0.12 7.90
C ILE A 77 -11.10 -1.19 6.96
N ALA A 78 -10.76 -2.36 7.48
CA ALA A 78 -10.18 -3.45 6.71
C ALA A 78 -11.10 -3.99 5.61
N LYS A 79 -12.42 -3.88 5.76
CA LYS A 79 -13.39 -4.29 4.74
C LYS A 79 -13.27 -3.52 3.43
N GLY A 80 -12.71 -2.33 3.46
CA GLY A 80 -12.50 -1.49 2.28
C GLY A 80 -11.32 -1.89 1.39
N TYR A 81 -10.56 -2.92 1.75
CA TYR A 81 -9.33 -3.30 1.05
C TYR A 81 -9.38 -4.73 0.52
N SER A 82 -8.89 -4.88 -0.71
CA SER A 82 -8.67 -6.19 -1.33
C SER A 82 -7.41 -6.87 -0.77
N ASP A 83 -7.24 -8.16 -1.05
CA ASP A 83 -6.02 -8.88 -0.65
C ASP A 83 -4.75 -8.24 -1.23
N SER A 84 -4.77 -7.85 -2.51
CA SER A 84 -3.62 -7.21 -3.13
C SER A 84 -3.30 -5.84 -2.52
N GLN A 85 -4.32 -5.08 -2.14
CA GLN A 85 -4.14 -3.80 -1.45
C GLN A 85 -3.59 -3.99 -0.04
N ILE A 86 -4.07 -4.97 0.69
CA ILE A 86 -3.54 -5.33 2.01
C ILE A 86 -2.07 -5.73 1.91
N ASP A 87 -1.70 -6.56 0.94
CA ASP A 87 -0.31 -6.98 0.74
C ASP A 87 0.59 -5.79 0.39
N ALA A 88 0.13 -4.88 -0.46
CA ALA A 88 0.88 -3.67 -0.82
C ALA A 88 1.09 -2.74 0.37
N MET A 89 0.06 -2.48 1.16
CA MET A 89 0.16 -1.65 2.38
C MET A 89 1.06 -2.30 3.43
N ALA A 90 0.95 -3.60 3.61
CA ALA A 90 1.77 -4.35 4.56
C ALA A 90 3.27 -4.26 4.20
N ALA A 91 3.60 -4.40 2.92
CA ALA A 91 4.97 -4.24 2.44
C ALA A 91 5.49 -2.81 2.64
N TRP A 92 4.64 -1.82 2.40
CA TRP A 92 5.03 -0.42 2.57
C TRP A 92 5.33 -0.09 4.04
N PHE A 93 4.46 -0.46 4.96
CA PHE A 93 4.70 -0.23 6.40
C PHE A 93 5.90 -1.02 6.93
N ALA A 94 6.08 -2.26 6.49
CA ALA A 94 7.22 -3.08 6.90
C ALA A 94 8.57 -2.45 6.51
N ALA A 95 8.61 -1.70 5.41
CA ALA A 95 9.80 -1.02 4.91
C ALA A 95 10.09 0.31 5.64
N GLN A 96 9.19 0.82 6.45
CA GLN A 96 9.39 2.07 7.18
C GLN A 96 10.28 1.86 8.39
N LYS A 97 11.09 2.86 8.71
CA LYS A 97 11.90 2.85 9.94
C LYS A 97 11.00 3.06 11.16
N ARG A 98 11.29 2.32 12.20
CA ARG A 98 10.65 2.48 13.51
C ARG A 98 10.94 3.83 14.14
#